data_e3d73e467523ab12cc82d238b1dc0386
#
_entry.id   e3d73e467523ab12cc82d238b1dc0386
#
_cell.length_a   1.000
_cell.length_b   1.000
_cell.length_c   1.000
_cell.angle_alpha   90.00
_cell.angle_beta   90.00
_cell.angle_gamma   90.00
#
_symmetry.space_group_name_H-M   'P 1'
#
loop_
_entity.id
_entity.type
_entity.pdbx_description
1 polymer ?
#
loop_
_entity_poly.entity_id
_entity_poly.type
_entity_poly.pdbx_seq_one_letter_code
_entity_poly.pdbx_strand_id
1 'polypeptide(L)'
;DRLLYPKVFTNVKRYTADGFEDALKFRDNDNLIIRGNNLLALSSLLKVFEGKVKCIYIDPPYYFNVKKDEDTFAYNSNFKLSSWLVFMKNRLEIARRLLSNDGALFVQVSDDGVGELHCLLKDIFGVENFINKITVKTKSPSGFASVNPGVFETAEYILGFAKSKRAWKYNPQYVESGYDMNYKSVVVNKNLSLIH
;
A
#
# COMPACT_ATOMS: atom_id res chain seq x y z
N ASP A 1 25.13 2.06 -7.48
CA ASP A 1 26.28 2.24 -6.58
C ASP A 1 26.05 3.25 -5.46
N ARG A 2 25.25 4.32 -5.68
CA ARG A 2 24.89 5.26 -4.59
C ARG A 2 24.18 4.58 -3.41
N LEU A 3 23.50 3.46 -3.62
CA LEU A 3 22.84 2.68 -2.57
C LEU A 3 23.84 1.94 -1.66
N LEU A 4 25.05 1.66 -2.16
CA LEU A 4 26.08 0.93 -1.42
C LEU A 4 26.88 1.79 -0.45
N TYR A 5 26.87 3.12 -0.64
CA TYR A 5 27.55 4.04 0.25
C TYR A 5 26.80 4.17 1.58
N PRO A 6 27.51 4.26 2.71
CA PRO A 6 26.89 4.49 4.02
C PRO A 6 26.07 5.81 3.98
N LYS A 7 24.85 5.75 4.48
CA LYS A 7 23.95 6.89 4.62
C LYS A 7 23.72 7.14 6.09
N VAL A 8 23.66 8.42 6.45
CA VAL A 8 23.29 8.88 7.78
C VAL A 8 22.13 9.84 7.68
N PHE A 9 21.25 9.79 8.66
CA PHE A 9 20.22 10.80 8.82
C PHE A 9 20.85 12.07 9.39
N THR A 10 20.55 13.21 8.79
CA THR A 10 20.96 14.53 9.26
C THR A 10 19.76 15.31 9.77
N ASN A 11 19.98 16.29 10.64
CA ASN A 11 18.89 17.11 11.20
C ASN A 11 17.79 16.27 11.86
N VAL A 12 18.19 15.28 12.66
CA VAL A 12 17.25 14.41 13.37
C VAL A 12 16.66 15.18 14.54
N LYS A 13 15.35 15.34 14.54
CA LYS A 13 14.59 16.03 15.59
C LYS A 13 13.53 15.10 16.14
N ARG A 14 13.35 15.13 17.47
CA ARG A 14 12.23 14.47 18.15
C ARG A 14 11.20 15.52 18.52
N TYR A 15 9.96 15.33 18.08
CA TYR A 15 8.84 16.17 18.46
C TYR A 15 8.18 15.61 19.72
N THR A 16 7.93 16.48 20.69
CA THR A 16 7.26 16.20 21.95
C THR A 16 6.06 17.13 22.10
N ALA A 17 5.28 16.97 23.17
CA ALA A 17 4.18 17.89 23.47
C ALA A 17 4.66 19.35 23.70
N ASP A 18 5.90 19.52 24.17
CA ASP A 18 6.48 20.81 24.52
C ASP A 18 7.32 21.44 23.40
N GLY A 19 7.38 20.78 22.22
CA GLY A 19 8.15 21.27 21.07
C GLY A 19 9.04 20.17 20.46
N PHE A 20 10.28 20.51 20.09
CA PHE A 20 11.22 19.55 19.54
C PHE A 20 12.61 19.68 20.17
N GLU A 21 13.32 18.58 20.19
CA GLU A 21 14.72 18.48 20.62
C GLU A 21 15.58 17.84 19.53
N ASP A 22 16.87 18.17 19.47
CA ASP A 22 17.81 17.46 18.61
C ASP A 22 18.02 16.05 19.13
N ALA A 23 17.98 15.06 18.24
CA ALA A 23 18.12 13.67 18.60
C ALA A 23 19.25 12.99 17.81
N LEU A 24 20.12 12.27 18.50
CA LEU A 24 21.21 11.49 17.89
C LEU A 24 20.77 10.09 17.47
N LYS A 25 19.71 9.56 18.11
CA LYS A 25 19.20 8.21 17.87
C LYS A 25 17.67 8.23 18.01
N PHE A 26 16.99 7.40 17.22
CA PHE A 26 15.59 7.11 17.45
C PHE A 26 15.42 5.95 18.46
N ARG A 27 14.29 5.94 19.15
CA ARG A 27 13.88 4.89 20.09
C ARG A 27 12.98 3.90 19.38
N ASP A 28 12.85 2.70 19.91
CA ASP A 28 12.05 1.62 19.28
C ASP A 28 10.55 1.96 19.15
N ASN A 29 10.05 2.88 19.97
CA ASN A 29 8.66 3.35 19.95
C ASN A 29 8.47 4.72 19.27
N ASP A 30 9.50 5.29 18.67
CA ASP A 30 9.37 6.55 17.92
C ASP A 30 8.62 6.32 16.60
N ASN A 31 7.71 7.23 16.26
CA ASN A 31 7.20 7.35 14.89
C ASN A 31 8.18 8.17 14.07
N LEU A 32 8.52 7.68 12.87
CA LEU A 32 9.55 8.31 12.04
C LEU A 32 8.95 9.01 10.82
N ILE A 33 9.29 10.27 10.62
CA ILE A 33 9.04 11.00 9.38
C ILE A 33 10.39 11.25 8.72
N ILE A 34 10.64 10.62 7.58
CA ILE A 34 11.93 10.70 6.89
C ILE A 34 11.75 11.48 5.59
N ARG A 35 12.40 12.63 5.51
CA ARG A 35 12.39 13.49 4.32
C ARG A 35 13.64 13.23 3.47
N GLY A 36 13.45 12.97 2.17
CA GLY A 36 14.57 12.78 1.24
C GLY A 36 14.22 11.91 0.05
N ASN A 37 15.24 11.49 -0.68
CA ASN A 37 15.03 10.52 -1.77
C ASN A 37 14.55 9.18 -1.19
N ASN A 38 13.35 8.77 -1.58
CA ASN A 38 12.67 7.59 -1.05
C ASN A 38 13.51 6.30 -1.16
N LEU A 39 14.18 6.07 -2.31
CA LEU A 39 14.98 4.87 -2.51
C LEU A 39 16.20 4.83 -1.58
N LEU A 40 16.84 5.98 -1.34
CA LEU A 40 17.95 6.10 -0.39
C LEU A 40 17.47 5.94 1.06
N ALA A 41 16.32 6.51 1.39
CA ALA A 41 15.71 6.35 2.71
C ALA A 41 15.41 4.88 3.01
N LEU A 42 14.70 4.20 2.11
CA LEU A 42 14.36 2.78 2.24
C LEU A 42 15.61 1.89 2.39
N SER A 43 16.65 2.12 1.58
CA SER A 43 17.89 1.35 1.68
C SER A 43 18.62 1.59 2.99
N SER A 44 18.54 2.81 3.55
CA SER A 44 19.14 3.13 4.85
C SER A 44 18.41 2.45 6.01
N LEU A 45 17.09 2.27 5.90
CA LEU A 45 16.28 1.58 6.89
C LEU A 45 16.59 0.08 6.98
N LEU A 46 17.13 -0.55 5.94
CA LEU A 46 17.50 -1.98 5.97
C LEU A 46 18.45 -2.32 7.12
N LYS A 47 19.35 -1.41 7.49
CA LYS A 47 20.30 -1.66 8.59
C LYS A 47 19.62 -1.95 9.94
N VAL A 48 18.41 -1.45 10.14
CA VAL A 48 17.68 -1.53 11.42
C VAL A 48 16.41 -2.34 11.31
N PHE A 49 15.71 -2.25 10.17
CA PHE A 49 14.36 -2.78 10.00
C PHE A 49 14.26 -3.96 9.03
N GLU A 50 15.38 -4.51 8.50
CA GLU A 50 15.31 -5.69 7.63
C GLU A 50 14.62 -6.86 8.36
N GLY A 51 13.57 -7.38 7.74
CA GLY A 51 12.80 -8.50 8.29
C GLY A 51 11.91 -8.16 9.49
N LYS A 52 11.67 -6.87 9.81
CA LYS A 52 10.93 -6.46 11.02
C LYS A 52 9.60 -5.76 10.74
N VAL A 53 9.39 -5.24 9.53
CA VAL A 53 8.20 -4.45 9.20
C VAL A 53 7.00 -5.36 9.00
N LYS A 54 5.91 -5.12 9.71
CA LYS A 54 4.68 -5.92 9.64
C LYS A 54 3.76 -5.54 8.48
N CYS A 55 3.69 -4.25 8.18
CA CYS A 55 2.82 -3.75 7.13
C CYS A 55 3.51 -2.61 6.40
N ILE A 56 3.46 -2.67 5.08
CA ILE A 56 3.87 -1.57 4.21
C ILE A 56 2.66 -1.19 3.37
N TYR A 57 2.26 0.08 3.44
CA TYR A 57 1.26 0.66 2.54
C TYR A 57 1.91 1.75 1.73
N ILE A 58 1.73 1.72 0.42
CA ILE A 58 2.27 2.73 -0.49
C ILE A 58 1.21 3.21 -1.48
N ASP A 59 1.23 4.51 -1.70
CA ASP A 59 0.51 5.22 -2.74
C ASP A 59 1.57 5.89 -3.64
N PRO A 60 2.06 5.18 -4.67
CA PRO A 60 3.16 5.65 -5.52
C PRO A 60 2.66 6.65 -6.56
N PRO A 61 3.55 7.37 -7.26
CA PRO A 61 3.18 8.07 -8.48
C PRO A 61 2.55 7.08 -9.46
N TYR A 62 1.34 7.36 -9.95
CA TYR A 62 0.63 6.47 -10.86
C TYR A 62 1.21 6.56 -12.27
N TYR A 63 1.13 5.45 -12.96
CA TYR A 63 1.29 5.41 -14.40
C TYR A 63 -0.05 5.77 -15.05
N PHE A 64 -0.01 6.62 -16.07
CA PHE A 64 -1.17 6.95 -16.89
C PHE A 64 -0.85 6.72 -18.36
N ASN A 65 -1.73 6.04 -19.08
CA ASN A 65 -1.61 5.76 -20.52
C ASN A 65 -1.72 7.04 -21.37
N VAL A 66 -2.47 8.01 -20.89
CA VAL A 66 -2.70 9.29 -21.57
C VAL A 66 -2.16 10.42 -20.70
N LYS A 67 -1.39 11.33 -21.33
CA LYS A 67 -0.93 12.55 -20.65
C LYS A 67 -2.14 13.35 -20.18
N LYS A 68 -2.22 13.65 -18.90
CA LYS A 68 -3.18 14.61 -18.36
C LYS A 68 -2.51 15.98 -18.39
N ASP A 69 -3.07 16.90 -19.17
CA ASP A 69 -2.54 18.28 -19.34
C ASP A 69 -2.64 19.12 -18.06
N GLU A 70 -3.43 18.68 -17.09
CA GLU A 70 -3.60 19.31 -15.78
C GLU A 70 -3.12 18.38 -14.66
N ASP A 71 -1.81 18.22 -14.54
CA ASP A 71 -1.24 17.53 -13.40
C ASP A 71 -1.14 18.51 -12.22
N THR A 72 -2.17 18.51 -11.37
CA THR A 72 -2.24 19.35 -10.15
C THR A 72 -1.25 18.90 -9.07
N PHE A 73 -0.59 17.76 -9.26
CA PHE A 73 0.44 17.26 -8.35
C PHE A 73 1.82 17.52 -8.93
N ALA A 74 2.73 18.00 -8.09
CA ALA A 74 4.14 18.24 -8.41
C ALA A 74 4.94 16.93 -8.70
N TYR A 75 4.26 15.83 -8.97
CA TYR A 75 4.84 14.55 -9.37
C TYR A 75 4.80 14.41 -10.87
N ASN A 76 5.95 14.06 -11.45
CA ASN A 76 6.09 13.82 -12.88
C ASN A 76 5.37 12.52 -13.27
N SER A 77 4.08 12.59 -13.58
CA SER A 77 3.24 11.47 -14.06
C SER A 77 3.53 11.09 -15.53
N ASN A 78 4.47 11.74 -16.19
CA ASN A 78 4.89 11.44 -17.56
C ASN A 78 5.93 10.30 -17.68
N PHE A 79 5.84 9.30 -16.81
CA PHE A 79 6.69 8.13 -16.93
C PHE A 79 6.31 7.31 -18.17
N LYS A 80 7.31 6.90 -18.96
CA LYS A 80 7.13 5.75 -19.85
C LYS A 80 6.91 4.51 -18.97
N LEU A 81 6.08 3.58 -19.43
CA LEU A 81 5.77 2.35 -18.67
C LEU A 81 7.02 1.63 -18.17
N SER A 82 8.03 1.46 -19.01
CA SER A 82 9.29 0.80 -18.64
C SER A 82 10.02 1.55 -17.52
N SER A 83 10.06 2.88 -17.55
CA SER A 83 10.71 3.70 -16.53
C SER A 83 9.96 3.63 -15.21
N TRP A 84 8.61 3.62 -15.25
CA TRP A 84 7.77 3.47 -14.08
C TRP A 84 7.95 2.09 -13.44
N LEU A 85 7.97 1.02 -14.23
CA LEU A 85 8.21 -0.33 -13.74
C LEU A 85 9.59 -0.47 -13.07
N VAL A 86 10.64 0.13 -13.65
CA VAL A 86 11.97 0.15 -13.01
C VAL A 86 11.95 0.96 -11.70
N PHE A 87 11.28 2.11 -11.70
CA PHE A 87 11.09 2.92 -10.50
C PHE A 87 10.39 2.13 -9.38
N MET A 88 9.33 1.38 -9.70
CA MET A 88 8.59 0.54 -8.77
C MET A 88 9.42 -0.66 -8.32
N LYS A 89 10.04 -1.39 -9.25
CA LYS A 89 10.84 -2.58 -8.96
C LYS A 89 11.88 -2.34 -7.88
N ASN A 90 12.71 -1.32 -8.04
CA ASN A 90 13.77 -1.01 -7.08
C ASN A 90 13.26 -0.78 -5.65
N ARG A 91 12.08 -0.20 -5.50
CA ARG A 91 11.45 0.08 -4.20
C ARG A 91 10.77 -1.14 -3.61
N LEU A 92 10.09 -1.91 -4.45
CA LEU A 92 9.36 -3.11 -4.06
C LEU A 92 10.32 -4.22 -3.60
N GLU A 93 11.49 -4.37 -4.25
CA GLU A 93 12.54 -5.31 -3.81
C GLU A 93 13.05 -4.97 -2.40
N ILE A 94 13.27 -3.68 -2.11
CA ILE A 94 13.67 -3.24 -0.77
C ILE A 94 12.52 -3.43 0.22
N ALA A 95 11.29 -3.08 -0.18
CA ALA A 95 10.11 -3.27 0.66
C ALA A 95 9.94 -4.74 1.08
N ARG A 96 10.14 -5.69 0.14
CA ARG A 96 10.11 -7.12 0.45
C ARG A 96 11.17 -7.52 1.47
N ARG A 97 12.37 -6.95 1.41
CA ARG A 97 13.44 -7.20 2.40
C ARG A 97 13.08 -6.64 3.78
N LEU A 98 12.49 -5.45 3.85
CA LEU A 98 12.05 -4.84 5.11
C LEU A 98 10.96 -5.66 5.81
N LEU A 99 10.05 -6.29 5.06
CA LEU A 99 8.94 -7.05 5.63
C LEU A 99 9.42 -8.22 6.50
N SER A 100 8.78 -8.40 7.65
CA SER A 100 8.88 -9.63 8.44
C SER A 100 8.22 -10.80 7.69
N ASN A 101 8.51 -12.03 8.11
CA ASN A 101 8.02 -13.23 7.41
C ASN A 101 6.47 -13.29 7.35
N ASP A 102 5.81 -12.78 8.39
CA ASP A 102 4.36 -12.65 8.51
C ASP A 102 3.82 -11.26 8.10
N GLY A 103 4.68 -10.43 7.51
CA GLY A 103 4.32 -9.10 7.04
C GLY A 103 3.69 -9.09 5.64
N ALA A 104 3.02 -7.98 5.32
CA ALA A 104 2.35 -7.78 4.04
C ALA A 104 2.58 -6.37 3.47
N LEU A 105 2.55 -6.29 2.14
CA LEU A 105 2.59 -5.07 1.35
C LEU A 105 1.22 -4.83 0.73
N PHE A 106 0.78 -3.56 0.74
CA PHE A 106 -0.40 -3.08 0.03
C PHE A 106 0.00 -1.90 -0.84
N VAL A 107 -0.31 -1.97 -2.13
CA VAL A 107 0.03 -0.94 -3.11
C VAL A 107 -1.23 -0.42 -3.77
N GLN A 108 -1.50 0.87 -3.59
CA GLN A 108 -2.59 1.56 -4.28
C GLN A 108 -2.16 1.89 -5.72
N VAL A 109 -3.08 1.79 -6.67
CA VAL A 109 -2.82 2.03 -8.08
C VAL A 109 -4.11 2.31 -8.84
N SER A 110 -4.03 3.13 -9.90
CA SER A 110 -5.12 3.36 -10.85
C SER A 110 -5.32 2.17 -11.78
N ASP A 111 -6.40 2.19 -12.54
CA ASP A 111 -6.71 1.16 -13.55
C ASP A 111 -5.62 1.04 -14.62
N ASP A 112 -5.06 2.17 -15.06
CA ASP A 112 -4.01 2.22 -16.10
C ASP A 112 -2.76 1.38 -15.80
N GLY A 113 -2.40 1.24 -14.52
CA GLY A 113 -1.16 0.56 -14.12
C GLY A 113 -1.35 -0.74 -13.34
N VAL A 114 -2.59 -1.14 -13.05
CA VAL A 114 -2.87 -2.27 -12.15
C VAL A 114 -2.39 -3.62 -12.73
N GLY A 115 -2.52 -3.82 -14.03
CA GLY A 115 -2.12 -5.05 -14.69
C GLY A 115 -0.61 -5.27 -14.61
N GLU A 116 0.16 -4.28 -15.02
CA GLU A 116 1.62 -4.30 -15.07
C GLU A 116 2.23 -4.39 -13.67
N LEU A 117 1.66 -3.61 -12.72
CA LEU A 117 2.10 -3.67 -11.34
C LEU A 117 1.83 -5.03 -10.71
N HIS A 118 0.67 -5.64 -11.01
CA HIS A 118 0.34 -6.98 -10.53
C HIS A 118 1.33 -8.04 -11.05
N CYS A 119 1.72 -7.96 -12.33
CA CYS A 119 2.74 -8.83 -12.89
C CYS A 119 4.09 -8.64 -12.21
N LEU A 120 4.52 -7.38 -12.01
CA LEU A 120 5.76 -7.06 -11.31
C LEU A 120 5.76 -7.57 -9.85
N LEU A 121 4.66 -7.41 -9.14
CA LEU A 121 4.53 -7.90 -7.78
C LEU A 121 4.58 -9.42 -7.69
N LYS A 122 4.00 -10.14 -8.66
CA LYS A 122 4.13 -11.60 -8.77
C LYS A 122 5.57 -12.05 -9.00
N ASP A 123 6.32 -11.31 -9.82
CA ASP A 123 7.75 -11.58 -10.07
C ASP A 123 8.58 -11.40 -8.78
N ILE A 124 8.34 -10.32 -8.04
CA ILE A 124 9.10 -10.00 -6.83
C ILE A 124 8.69 -10.87 -5.64
N PHE A 125 7.40 -11.04 -5.38
CA PHE A 125 6.88 -11.68 -4.17
C PHE A 125 6.57 -13.17 -4.34
N GLY A 126 6.35 -13.64 -5.57
CA GLY A 126 5.82 -14.96 -5.90
C GLY A 126 4.30 -14.96 -6.02
N VAL A 127 3.79 -15.73 -6.99
CA VAL A 127 2.34 -15.80 -7.28
C VAL A 127 1.55 -16.36 -6.11
N GLU A 128 2.15 -17.27 -5.34
CA GLU A 128 1.56 -17.92 -4.17
C GLU A 128 1.35 -16.97 -2.99
N ASN A 129 2.06 -15.85 -2.98
CA ASN A 129 2.00 -14.85 -1.92
C ASN A 129 0.99 -13.72 -2.17
N PHE A 130 0.25 -13.81 -3.26
CA PHE A 130 -0.85 -12.89 -3.55
C PHE A 130 -1.97 -13.05 -2.51
N ILE A 131 -2.36 -11.95 -1.87
CA ILE A 131 -3.45 -11.91 -0.88
C ILE A 131 -4.77 -11.62 -1.60
N ASN A 132 -4.91 -10.41 -2.12
CA ASN A 132 -6.12 -9.96 -2.79
C ASN A 132 -5.90 -8.69 -3.62
N LYS A 133 -6.82 -8.42 -4.53
CA LYS A 133 -7.02 -7.12 -5.19
C LYS A 133 -8.29 -6.50 -4.63
N ILE A 134 -8.14 -5.43 -3.86
CA ILE A 134 -9.24 -4.68 -3.26
C ILE A 134 -9.64 -3.57 -4.22
N THR A 135 -10.92 -3.48 -4.54
CA THR A 135 -11.47 -2.40 -5.35
C THR A 135 -12.02 -1.32 -4.44
N VAL A 136 -11.53 -0.10 -4.60
CA VAL A 136 -11.94 1.06 -3.81
C VAL A 136 -12.72 2.02 -4.69
N LYS A 137 -13.97 2.26 -4.36
CA LYS A 137 -14.79 3.26 -5.07
C LYS A 137 -14.31 4.66 -4.71
N THR A 138 -13.79 5.39 -5.69
CA THR A 138 -13.25 6.75 -5.50
C THR A 138 -14.15 7.85 -6.02
N LYS A 139 -15.03 7.55 -6.98
CA LYS A 139 -15.91 8.54 -7.63
C LYS A 139 -17.33 8.00 -7.75
N SER A 140 -18.31 8.89 -7.73
CA SER A 140 -19.71 8.59 -8.10
C SER A 140 -20.00 9.16 -9.48
N PRO A 141 -20.77 8.46 -10.34
CA PRO A 141 -21.10 8.93 -11.68
C PRO A 141 -22.04 10.14 -11.70
N SER A 142 -22.65 10.48 -10.56
CA SER A 142 -23.57 11.64 -10.47
C SER A 142 -22.80 12.97 -10.63
N GLY A 143 -23.16 13.74 -11.65
CA GLY A 143 -22.65 15.08 -11.91
C GLY A 143 -21.65 15.23 -13.04
N PHE A 144 -21.00 14.16 -13.50
CA PHE A 144 -20.03 14.22 -14.59
C PHE A 144 -20.50 13.59 -15.91
N ALA A 145 -21.71 13.04 -15.95
CA ALA A 145 -22.25 12.36 -17.14
C ALA A 145 -22.41 13.26 -18.37
N SER A 146 -22.48 14.57 -18.17
CA SER A 146 -22.63 15.56 -19.25
C SER A 146 -21.29 16.01 -19.86
N VAL A 147 -20.16 15.72 -19.22
CA VAL A 147 -18.84 16.25 -19.60
C VAL A 147 -17.95 15.19 -20.27
N ASN A 148 -18.16 13.90 -19.98
CA ASN A 148 -17.37 12.80 -20.52
C ASN A 148 -18.25 11.75 -21.21
N PRO A 149 -18.31 11.74 -22.56
CA PRO A 149 -19.01 10.69 -23.29
C PRO A 149 -18.16 9.40 -23.27
N GLY A 150 -18.36 8.52 -22.30
CA GLY A 150 -17.63 7.26 -22.23
C GLY A 150 -17.95 6.46 -20.97
N VAL A 151 -17.24 5.34 -20.81
CA VAL A 151 -17.30 4.52 -19.59
C VAL A 151 -16.50 5.21 -18.49
N PHE A 152 -17.14 5.46 -17.35
CA PHE A 152 -16.50 6.17 -16.23
C PHE A 152 -15.63 5.25 -15.42
N GLU A 153 -14.40 5.68 -15.15
CA GLU A 153 -13.57 5.09 -14.10
C GLU A 153 -14.06 5.59 -12.74
N THR A 154 -14.54 4.67 -11.92
CA THR A 154 -15.10 4.98 -10.60
C THR A 154 -14.32 4.35 -9.46
N ALA A 155 -13.25 3.62 -9.77
CA ALA A 155 -12.52 2.84 -8.80
C ALA A 155 -11.00 2.97 -8.95
N GLU A 156 -10.32 2.72 -7.85
CA GLU A 156 -8.90 2.44 -7.78
C GLU A 156 -8.71 1.07 -7.14
N TYR A 157 -7.48 0.56 -7.18
CA TYR A 157 -7.18 -0.78 -6.70
C TYR A 157 -6.07 -0.75 -5.66
N ILE A 158 -6.16 -1.68 -4.69
CA ILE A 158 -5.08 -1.96 -3.77
C ILE A 158 -4.67 -3.41 -3.99
N LEU A 159 -3.41 -3.61 -4.41
CA LEU A 159 -2.83 -4.94 -4.57
C LEU A 159 -2.14 -5.35 -3.27
N GLY A 160 -2.59 -6.45 -2.67
CA GLY A 160 -2.04 -7.01 -1.44
C GLY A 160 -1.16 -8.23 -1.69
N PHE A 161 0.07 -8.22 -1.17
CA PHE A 161 0.99 -9.35 -1.20
C PHE A 161 1.61 -9.58 0.18
N ALA A 162 1.65 -10.82 0.64
CA ALA A 162 2.40 -11.21 1.82
C ALA A 162 3.87 -11.47 1.47
N LYS A 163 4.80 -11.33 2.43
CA LYS A 163 6.15 -11.86 2.26
C LYS A 163 6.15 -13.39 2.19
N SER A 164 5.35 -14.02 3.06
CA SER A 164 5.01 -15.43 3.01
C SER A 164 3.55 -15.62 3.41
N LYS A 165 2.70 -15.99 2.47
CA LYS A 165 1.26 -16.17 2.72
C LYS A 165 0.98 -17.27 3.75
N ARG A 166 1.87 -18.25 3.88
CA ARG A 166 1.77 -19.31 4.91
C ARG A 166 1.95 -18.79 6.31
N ALA A 167 2.77 -17.74 6.49
CA ALA A 167 3.04 -17.14 7.80
C ALA A 167 2.10 -15.97 8.10
N TRP A 168 1.56 -15.32 7.07
CA TRP A 168 0.66 -14.17 7.20
C TRP A 168 -0.68 -14.59 7.80
N LYS A 169 -1.18 -13.79 8.75
CA LYS A 169 -2.48 -14.01 9.40
C LYS A 169 -3.41 -12.83 9.15
N TYR A 170 -4.60 -13.15 8.67
CA TYR A 170 -5.67 -12.18 8.59
C TYR A 170 -6.35 -12.03 9.96
N ASN A 171 -6.44 -10.79 10.45
CA ASN A 171 -7.19 -10.46 11.65
C ASN A 171 -8.48 -9.73 11.23
N PRO A 172 -9.62 -10.43 11.12
CA PRO A 172 -10.85 -9.79 10.68
C PRO A 172 -11.29 -8.75 11.72
N GLN A 173 -11.68 -7.59 11.23
CA GLN A 173 -12.30 -6.54 12.04
C GLN A 173 -13.81 -6.69 11.88
N TYR A 174 -14.47 -7.08 12.95
CA TYR A 174 -15.93 -7.15 12.98
C TYR A 174 -16.46 -5.80 13.47
N VAL A 175 -17.37 -5.23 12.68
CA VAL A 175 -18.18 -4.08 13.11
C VAL A 175 -19.54 -4.62 13.47
N GLU A 176 -20.08 -4.24 14.63
CA GLU A 176 -21.47 -4.55 14.97
C GLU A 176 -22.36 -3.92 13.89
N SER A 177 -22.98 -4.75 13.09
CA SER A 177 -24.03 -4.34 12.18
C SER A 177 -25.37 -4.51 12.90
N GLY A 178 -26.28 -3.55 12.75
CA GLY A 178 -27.67 -3.73 13.22
C GLY A 178 -28.28 -4.99 12.58
N TYR A 179 -29.36 -5.47 13.21
CA TYR A 179 -30.09 -6.64 12.73
C TYR A 179 -30.52 -6.45 11.28
N ASP A 180 -30.08 -7.37 10.43
CA ASP A 180 -30.49 -7.39 9.02
C ASP A 180 -31.88 -8.06 8.92
N MET A 181 -32.89 -7.26 8.59
CA MET A 181 -34.29 -7.69 8.45
C MET A 181 -34.52 -8.76 7.38
N ASN A 182 -33.54 -9.03 6.52
CA ASN A 182 -33.60 -10.13 5.54
C ASN A 182 -33.34 -11.49 6.16
N TYR A 183 -32.68 -11.55 7.33
CA TYR A 183 -32.48 -12.80 8.07
C TYR A 183 -33.64 -13.01 9.03
N LYS A 184 -34.60 -13.86 8.63
CA LYS A 184 -35.82 -14.14 9.40
C LYS A 184 -35.71 -15.37 10.30
N SER A 185 -34.57 -16.07 10.27
CA SER A 185 -34.39 -17.36 10.96
C SER A 185 -33.06 -17.40 11.69
N VAL A 186 -33.06 -17.93 12.90
CA VAL A 186 -31.87 -18.12 13.75
C VAL A 186 -31.70 -19.61 14.03
N VAL A 187 -30.49 -20.12 13.88
CA VAL A 187 -30.15 -21.50 14.29
C VAL A 187 -29.89 -21.49 15.81
N VAL A 188 -30.77 -22.13 16.58
CA VAL A 188 -30.76 -22.05 18.06
C VAL A 188 -29.98 -23.18 18.70
N ASN A 189 -29.76 -24.30 18.06
CA ASN A 189 -28.97 -25.41 18.60
C ASN A 189 -28.29 -26.25 17.55
N LYS A 190 -27.40 -27.18 17.99
CA LYS A 190 -26.68 -28.12 17.13
C LYS A 190 -27.54 -29.07 16.31
N ASN A 191 -28.83 -29.15 16.59
CA ASN A 191 -29.79 -30.04 15.92
C ASN A 191 -30.51 -29.35 14.75
N LEU A 192 -30.02 -28.19 14.29
CA LEU A 192 -30.53 -27.47 13.11
C LEU A 192 -32.03 -27.16 13.16
N SER A 193 -32.60 -26.92 14.32
CA SER A 193 -33.94 -26.37 14.38
C SER A 193 -33.93 -24.88 14.08
N LEU A 194 -34.69 -24.50 13.06
CA LEU A 194 -34.91 -23.09 12.69
C LEU A 194 -36.12 -22.56 13.48
N ILE A 195 -35.98 -21.39 14.06
CA ILE A 195 -37.09 -20.63 14.60
C ILE A 195 -37.45 -19.53 13.62
N HIS A 196 -38.68 -19.48 13.19
CA HIS A 196 -39.22 -18.44 12.30
C HIS A 196 -39.82 -17.30 13.12
#